data_c747cbff8d2bee02d11bc68b62f81447
#
_entry.id   c747cbff8d2bee02d11bc68b62f81447
#
_cell.length_a   1.000
_cell.length_b   1.000
_cell.length_c   1.000
_cell.angle_alpha   90.00
_cell.angle_beta   90.00
_cell.angle_gamma   90.00
#
_symmetry.space_group_name_H-M   'P 1'
#
loop_
_entity.id
_entity.type
_entity.pdbx_description
1 polymer ?
#
loop_
_entity_poly.entity_id
_entity_poly.type
_entity_poly.pdbx_seq_one_letter_code
_entity_poly.pdbx_strand_id
1 'polypeptide(L)'
;MADQNREVKKSWESKVIQTHRVFPGDINSHRTLFGGRLMSYIDDTASISASRHSRSDVVTASMDTLDFLHPLNENHSVCIESYVTGVGSTSMEVFCKIMGEDLSSGERYLAATSFITFVAVAKEKGKKQLVPLVEPSTKEEKFVCEGYEARKAQRMSSRSFHEQFAQTITDQLPWSN
;
A
#
# COMPACT_ATOMS: atom_id res chain seq x y z
N MET A 1 28.37 -3.55 0.91
CA MET A 1 28.82 -3.44 2.32
C MET A 1 27.90 -2.59 3.24
N ALA A 2 26.86 -1.92 2.74
CA ALA A 2 25.95 -1.11 3.58
C ALA A 2 24.79 -1.92 4.25
N ASP A 3 24.58 -3.16 3.87
CA ASP A 3 23.44 -3.97 4.35
C ASP A 3 23.71 -4.76 5.65
N GLN A 4 24.98 -4.95 6.02
CA GLN A 4 25.36 -5.83 7.13
C GLN A 4 25.06 -5.25 8.54
N ASN A 5 24.60 -4.00 8.64
CA ASN A 5 24.35 -3.34 9.94
C ASN A 5 22.94 -2.74 10.04
N ARG A 6 21.99 -3.18 9.19
CA ARG A 6 20.60 -2.72 9.26
C ARG A 6 19.82 -3.53 10.28
N GLU A 7 19.04 -2.85 11.10
CA GLU A 7 18.07 -3.49 12.00
C GLU A 7 17.12 -4.41 11.20
N VAL A 8 16.75 -5.54 11.75
CA VAL A 8 15.75 -6.46 11.18
C VAL A 8 14.50 -6.39 12.03
N LYS A 9 13.35 -6.13 11.41
CA LYS A 9 12.04 -6.13 12.06
C LYS A 9 11.16 -7.22 11.50
N LYS A 10 10.32 -7.79 12.34
CA LYS A 10 9.30 -8.74 11.89
C LYS A 10 8.17 -7.98 11.16
N SER A 11 7.56 -8.60 10.13
CA SER A 11 6.46 -7.98 9.37
C SER A 11 5.33 -7.50 10.28
N TRP A 12 4.97 -8.30 11.28
CA TRP A 12 3.90 -7.98 12.23
C TRP A 12 4.16 -6.72 13.08
N GLU A 13 5.42 -6.30 13.28
CA GLU A 13 5.75 -5.07 14.03
C GLU A 13 5.26 -3.80 13.31
N SER A 14 5.10 -3.89 11.98
CA SER A 14 4.54 -2.82 11.18
C SER A 14 3.03 -2.92 11.00
N LYS A 15 2.40 -4.02 11.44
CA LYS A 15 1.00 -4.31 11.18
C LYS A 15 0.06 -3.23 11.72
N VAL A 16 -0.86 -2.83 10.86
CA VAL A 16 -1.97 -1.92 11.18
C VAL A 16 -3.28 -2.57 10.76
N ILE A 17 -4.29 -2.42 11.58
CA ILE A 17 -5.66 -2.85 11.28
C ILE A 17 -6.58 -1.67 11.53
N GLN A 18 -7.35 -1.28 10.50
CA GLN A 18 -8.40 -0.28 10.61
C GLN A 18 -9.70 -0.85 10.07
N THR A 19 -10.78 -0.56 10.77
CA THR A 19 -12.11 -1.01 10.35
C THR A 19 -13.04 0.18 10.24
N HIS A 20 -13.75 0.25 9.11
CA HIS A 20 -14.74 1.28 8.81
C HIS A 20 -16.08 0.62 8.50
N ARG A 21 -17.18 1.34 8.75
CA ARG A 21 -18.49 0.96 8.26
C ARG A 21 -18.75 1.64 6.93
N VAL A 22 -19.37 0.94 5.99
CA VAL A 22 -19.82 1.53 4.72
C VAL A 22 -21.14 2.27 4.95
N PHE A 23 -21.09 3.60 4.95
CA PHE A 23 -22.27 4.45 5.11
C PHE A 23 -22.85 4.89 3.77
N PRO A 24 -24.13 5.33 3.73
CA PRO A 24 -24.76 5.85 2.52
C PRO A 24 -24.00 6.99 1.82
N GLY A 25 -23.22 7.77 2.55
CA GLY A 25 -22.37 8.85 2.00
C GLY A 25 -21.09 8.37 1.32
N ASP A 26 -20.72 7.09 1.46
CA ASP A 26 -19.48 6.51 0.94
C ASP A 26 -19.70 5.62 -0.29
N ILE A 27 -20.95 5.46 -0.74
CA ILE A 27 -21.32 4.54 -1.83
C ILE A 27 -21.44 5.23 -3.19
N ASN A 28 -21.24 4.42 -4.23
CA ASN A 28 -21.49 4.78 -5.63
C ASN A 28 -22.94 4.47 -6.04
N SER A 29 -23.29 4.71 -7.33
CA SER A 29 -24.60 4.42 -7.91
C SER A 29 -25.02 2.94 -7.85
N HIS A 30 -24.08 2.02 -7.65
CA HIS A 30 -24.34 0.58 -7.50
C HIS A 30 -24.55 0.16 -6.03
N ARG A 31 -24.60 1.13 -5.10
CA ARG A 31 -24.73 0.91 -3.65
C ARG A 31 -23.55 0.13 -3.04
N THR A 32 -22.38 0.25 -3.64
CA THR A 32 -21.13 -0.30 -3.12
C THR A 32 -20.15 0.82 -2.76
N LEU A 33 -19.22 0.57 -1.85
CA LEU A 33 -18.22 1.54 -1.43
C LEU A 33 -17.51 2.13 -2.66
N PHE A 34 -17.46 3.47 -2.72
CA PHE A 34 -16.78 4.17 -3.80
C PHE A 34 -15.29 3.83 -3.81
N GLY A 35 -14.75 3.40 -4.96
CA GLY A 35 -13.36 2.95 -5.08
C GLY A 35 -12.32 3.97 -4.61
N GLY A 36 -12.56 5.27 -4.89
CA GLY A 36 -11.70 6.35 -4.38
C GLY A 36 -11.69 6.45 -2.85
N ARG A 37 -12.83 6.16 -2.19
CA ARG A 37 -12.90 6.10 -0.74
C ARG A 37 -12.09 4.93 -0.20
N LEU A 38 -12.20 3.75 -0.83
CA LEU A 38 -11.39 2.59 -0.45
C LEU A 38 -9.90 2.87 -0.64
N MET A 39 -9.50 3.49 -1.75
CA MET A 39 -8.09 3.88 -1.97
C MET A 39 -7.57 4.82 -0.88
N SER A 40 -8.37 5.79 -0.43
CA SER A 40 -8.00 6.66 0.70
C SER A 40 -7.77 5.87 1.99
N TYR A 41 -8.68 4.96 2.34
CA TYR A 41 -8.51 4.12 3.53
C TYR A 41 -7.27 3.23 3.46
N ILE A 42 -6.98 2.69 2.27
CA ILE A 42 -5.80 1.85 2.03
C ILE A 42 -4.51 2.67 2.20
N ASP A 43 -4.43 3.86 1.60
CA ASP A 43 -3.25 4.73 1.69
C ASP A 43 -3.00 5.18 3.14
N ASP A 44 -4.04 5.63 3.83
CA ASP A 44 -3.98 6.03 5.25
C ASP A 44 -3.44 4.88 6.12
N THR A 45 -4.01 3.67 5.98
CA THR A 45 -3.61 2.50 6.78
C THR A 45 -2.19 2.06 6.47
N ALA A 46 -1.83 2.01 5.19
CA ALA A 46 -0.50 1.60 4.73
C ALA A 46 0.59 2.58 5.12
N SER A 47 0.31 3.89 5.10
CA SER A 47 1.25 4.93 5.51
C SER A 47 1.67 4.78 6.97
N ILE A 48 0.72 4.38 7.85
CA ILE A 48 1.02 4.08 9.25
C ILE A 48 1.94 2.86 9.37
N SER A 49 1.70 1.80 8.57
CA SER A 49 2.58 0.62 8.55
C SER A 49 4.01 0.98 8.13
N ALA A 50 4.15 1.78 7.06
CA ALA A 50 5.45 2.25 6.59
C ALA A 50 6.16 3.11 7.65
N SER A 51 5.44 4.03 8.28
CA SER A 51 5.98 4.89 9.36
C SER A 51 6.37 4.08 10.61
N ARG A 52 5.59 3.08 11.00
CA ARG A 52 5.92 2.15 12.11
C ARG A 52 7.21 1.39 11.82
N HIS A 53 7.39 0.93 10.58
CA HIS A 53 8.57 0.18 10.19
C HIS A 53 9.82 1.06 10.16
N SER A 54 9.75 2.19 9.47
CA SER A 54 10.91 3.07 9.25
C SER A 54 11.23 4.01 10.40
N ARG A 55 10.25 4.30 11.29
CA ARG A 55 10.33 5.33 12.33
C ARG A 55 10.69 6.72 11.77
N SER A 56 10.23 7.01 10.55
CA SER A 56 10.44 8.27 9.86
C SER A 56 9.18 8.73 9.12
N ASP A 57 9.18 9.95 8.66
CA ASP A 57 8.18 10.43 7.72
C ASP A 57 8.28 9.63 6.41
N VAL A 58 7.14 9.39 5.78
CA VAL A 58 7.06 8.64 4.54
C VAL A 58 6.19 9.37 3.52
N VAL A 59 6.45 9.12 2.25
CA VAL A 59 5.61 9.57 1.14
C VAL A 59 5.19 8.38 0.29
N THR A 60 3.95 8.38 -0.17
CA THR A 60 3.46 7.41 -1.14
C THR A 60 4.15 7.67 -2.48
N ALA A 61 4.85 6.66 -3.00
CA ALA A 61 5.54 6.75 -4.29
C ALA A 61 4.69 6.17 -5.41
N SER A 62 4.04 5.03 -5.18
CA SER A 62 3.13 4.40 -6.14
C SER A 62 2.15 3.46 -5.43
N MET A 63 0.95 3.35 -5.99
CA MET A 63 0.05 2.22 -5.73
C MET A 63 0.26 1.24 -6.90
N ASP A 64 0.96 0.15 -6.64
CA ASP A 64 1.45 -0.73 -7.68
C ASP A 64 0.35 -1.64 -8.23
N THR A 65 -0.52 -2.13 -7.34
CA THR A 65 -1.75 -2.86 -7.70
C THR A 65 -2.85 -2.54 -6.71
N LEU A 66 -4.08 -2.59 -7.20
CA LEU A 66 -5.29 -2.64 -6.39
C LEU A 66 -6.30 -3.54 -7.13
N ASP A 67 -6.45 -4.75 -6.63
CA ASP A 67 -7.30 -5.76 -7.23
C ASP A 67 -8.62 -5.85 -6.44
N PHE A 68 -9.72 -5.41 -7.07
CA PHE A 68 -11.07 -5.53 -6.53
C PHE A 68 -11.62 -6.93 -6.82
N LEU A 69 -11.87 -7.71 -5.79
CA LEU A 69 -12.31 -9.09 -5.87
C LEU A 69 -13.82 -9.24 -5.63
N HIS A 70 -14.33 -8.50 -4.63
CA HIS A 70 -15.76 -8.50 -4.27
C HIS A 70 -16.21 -7.09 -3.87
N PRO A 71 -17.46 -6.72 -4.18
CA PRO A 71 -18.01 -5.43 -3.80
C PRO A 71 -18.19 -5.32 -2.28
N LEU A 72 -17.94 -4.14 -1.75
CA LEU A 72 -18.23 -3.78 -0.36
C LEU A 72 -19.57 -3.04 -0.32
N ASN A 73 -20.61 -3.75 0.08
CA ASN A 73 -21.97 -3.20 0.04
C ASN A 73 -22.24 -2.22 1.20
N GLU A 74 -23.29 -1.40 1.02
CA GLU A 74 -23.82 -0.58 2.09
C GLU A 74 -24.15 -1.44 3.32
N ASN A 75 -23.90 -0.92 4.51
CA ASN A 75 -24.06 -1.60 5.81
C ASN A 75 -23.08 -2.74 6.10
N HIS A 76 -22.17 -3.04 5.20
CA HIS A 76 -21.03 -3.91 5.53
C HIS A 76 -19.94 -3.14 6.31
N SER A 77 -19.06 -3.86 6.96
CA SER A 77 -17.79 -3.32 7.42
C SER A 77 -16.69 -3.59 6.40
N VAL A 78 -15.69 -2.73 6.37
CA VAL A 78 -14.45 -2.91 5.62
C VAL A 78 -13.28 -2.85 6.60
N CYS A 79 -12.52 -3.94 6.69
CA CYS A 79 -11.35 -4.08 7.54
C CYS A 79 -10.10 -4.11 6.66
N ILE A 80 -9.22 -3.14 6.83
CA ILE A 80 -7.94 -3.06 6.14
C ILE A 80 -6.84 -3.52 7.12
N GLU A 81 -6.15 -4.59 6.76
CA GLU A 81 -4.94 -5.04 7.43
C GLU A 81 -3.74 -4.77 6.53
N SER A 82 -2.72 -4.07 7.03
CA SER A 82 -1.53 -3.74 6.27
C SER A 82 -0.25 -4.04 7.04
N TYR A 83 0.83 -4.40 6.33
CA TYR A 83 2.17 -4.61 6.87
C TYR A 83 3.23 -4.54 5.77
N VAL A 84 4.47 -4.24 6.18
CA VAL A 84 5.62 -4.18 5.25
C VAL A 84 6.02 -5.58 4.82
N THR A 85 6.21 -5.76 3.50
CA THR A 85 6.51 -7.05 2.86
C THR A 85 7.86 -7.10 2.18
N GLY A 86 8.47 -5.94 1.93
CA GLY A 86 9.78 -5.87 1.33
C GLY A 86 10.36 -4.47 1.39
N VAL A 87 11.67 -4.36 1.34
CA VAL A 87 12.37 -3.09 1.48
C VAL A 87 13.52 -2.94 0.49
N GLY A 88 13.70 -1.71 0.02
CA GLY A 88 14.92 -1.26 -0.63
C GLY A 88 15.88 -0.61 0.36
N SER A 89 16.64 0.38 -0.07
CA SER A 89 17.45 1.19 0.84
C SER A 89 16.61 2.21 1.62
N THR A 90 15.72 2.91 0.94
CA THR A 90 14.83 3.95 1.49
C THR A 90 13.36 3.68 1.20
N SER A 91 13.05 2.72 0.34
CA SER A 91 11.69 2.36 -0.05
C SER A 91 11.20 1.13 0.70
N MET A 92 9.87 1.06 0.87
CA MET A 92 9.17 -0.05 1.50
C MET A 92 7.96 -0.39 0.66
N GLU A 93 7.72 -1.69 0.45
CA GLU A 93 6.47 -2.20 -0.08
C GLU A 93 5.58 -2.59 1.09
N VAL A 94 4.34 -2.11 1.07
CA VAL A 94 3.30 -2.44 2.03
C VAL A 94 2.21 -3.23 1.32
N PHE A 95 1.89 -4.39 1.84
CA PHE A 95 0.73 -5.18 1.44
C PHE A 95 -0.49 -4.75 2.25
N CYS A 96 -1.64 -4.66 1.57
CA CYS A 96 -2.94 -4.42 2.19
C CYS A 96 -3.90 -5.54 1.82
N LYS A 97 -4.48 -6.17 2.84
CA LYS A 97 -5.57 -7.13 2.75
C LYS A 97 -6.85 -6.45 3.19
N ILE A 98 -7.85 -6.44 2.32
CA ILE A 98 -9.12 -5.79 2.58
C ILE A 98 -10.21 -6.84 2.72
N MET A 99 -10.75 -6.96 3.93
CA MET A 99 -11.84 -7.88 4.26
C MET A 99 -13.16 -7.12 4.36
N GLY A 100 -14.18 -7.61 3.67
CA GLY A 100 -15.56 -7.21 3.88
C GLY A 100 -16.23 -8.12 4.90
N GLU A 101 -17.22 -7.59 5.62
CA GLU A 101 -18.08 -8.35 6.52
C GLU A 101 -19.51 -7.83 6.43
N ASP A 102 -20.45 -8.72 6.13
CA ASP A 102 -21.87 -8.42 6.29
C ASP A 102 -22.21 -8.41 7.78
N LEU A 103 -22.52 -7.24 8.30
CA LEU A 103 -22.80 -7.07 9.73
C LEU A 103 -24.11 -7.71 10.20
N SER A 104 -24.97 -8.15 9.27
CA SER A 104 -26.22 -8.85 9.60
C SER A 104 -26.03 -10.35 9.74
N SER A 105 -25.19 -10.95 8.89
CA SER A 105 -24.93 -12.41 8.88
C SER A 105 -23.62 -12.79 9.58
N GLY A 106 -22.66 -11.85 9.69
CA GLY A 106 -21.30 -12.12 10.13
C GLY A 106 -20.41 -12.78 9.06
N GLU A 107 -20.91 -12.92 7.83
CA GLU A 107 -20.13 -13.49 6.73
C GLU A 107 -18.98 -12.57 6.34
N ARG A 108 -17.76 -13.12 6.31
CA ARG A 108 -16.53 -12.40 5.95
C ARG A 108 -15.98 -12.88 4.63
N TYR A 109 -15.47 -11.95 3.83
CA TYR A 109 -14.92 -12.24 2.50
C TYR A 109 -13.72 -11.34 2.18
N LEU A 110 -12.82 -11.82 1.32
CA LEU A 110 -11.71 -11.01 0.80
C LEU A 110 -12.27 -10.08 -0.28
N ALA A 111 -12.31 -8.79 0.02
CA ALA A 111 -12.88 -7.77 -0.88
C ALA A 111 -11.87 -7.21 -1.87
N ALA A 112 -10.63 -7.01 -1.44
CA ALA A 112 -9.57 -6.50 -2.31
C ALA A 112 -8.19 -6.83 -1.74
N THR A 113 -7.15 -6.69 -2.58
CA THR A 113 -5.76 -6.68 -2.17
C THR A 113 -5.03 -5.52 -2.83
N SER A 114 -3.99 -4.98 -2.18
CA SER A 114 -3.19 -3.90 -2.75
C SER A 114 -1.73 -4.01 -2.32
N PHE A 115 -0.84 -3.52 -3.20
CA PHE A 115 0.56 -3.26 -2.88
C PHE A 115 0.87 -1.79 -3.14
N ILE A 116 1.47 -1.14 -2.15
CA ILE A 116 1.83 0.28 -2.21
C ILE A 116 3.31 0.42 -1.87
N THR A 117 4.00 1.26 -2.63
CA THR A 117 5.40 1.60 -2.36
C THR A 117 5.47 2.96 -1.66
N PHE A 118 6.11 2.98 -0.51
CA PHE A 118 6.46 4.19 0.25
C PHE A 118 7.96 4.45 0.22
N VAL A 119 8.32 5.71 0.34
CA VAL A 119 9.71 6.15 0.49
C VAL A 119 9.87 6.91 1.80
N ALA A 120 10.86 6.50 2.59
CA ALA A 120 11.22 7.18 3.83
C ALA A 120 11.94 8.51 3.53
N VAL A 121 11.48 9.57 4.17
CA VAL A 121 12.01 10.93 3.99
C VAL A 121 13.06 11.19 5.07
N ALA A 122 14.27 11.57 4.64
CA ALA A 122 15.32 11.93 5.57
C ALA A 122 15.03 13.29 6.23
N LYS A 123 15.23 13.39 7.54
CA LYS A 123 15.07 14.64 8.30
C LYS A 123 16.07 15.71 7.86
N GLU A 124 17.27 15.31 7.43
CA GLU A 124 18.32 16.20 6.98
C GLU A 124 18.45 16.14 5.45
N LYS A 125 18.44 17.31 4.83
CA LYS A 125 18.59 17.46 3.38
C LYS A 125 19.91 16.82 2.90
N GLY A 126 19.84 15.95 1.89
CA GLY A 126 21.01 15.29 1.31
C GLY A 126 21.44 13.98 2.01
N LYS A 127 20.84 13.62 3.15
CA LYS A 127 21.01 12.29 3.75
C LYS A 127 19.99 11.29 3.22
N LYS A 128 20.33 9.99 3.30
CA LYS A 128 19.40 8.90 3.02
C LYS A 128 18.85 8.35 4.33
N GLN A 129 17.53 8.20 4.42
CA GLN A 129 16.88 7.50 5.52
C GLN A 129 16.82 6.01 5.19
N LEU A 130 17.82 5.26 5.67
CA LEU A 130 17.79 3.80 5.51
C LEU A 130 16.67 3.21 6.37
N VAL A 131 15.93 2.27 5.79
CA VAL A 131 14.84 1.57 6.47
C VAL A 131 15.32 0.20 6.98
N PRO A 132 14.80 -0.31 8.12
CA PRO A 132 15.12 -1.66 8.60
C PRO A 132 14.80 -2.73 7.57
N LEU A 133 15.49 -3.87 7.64
CA LEU A 133 15.12 -5.07 6.89
C LEU A 133 13.82 -5.65 7.46
N VAL A 134 13.08 -6.43 6.64
CA VAL A 134 11.85 -7.08 7.06
C VAL A 134 12.02 -8.60 7.04
N GLU A 135 11.46 -9.26 8.06
CA GLU A 135 11.45 -10.72 8.18
C GLU A 135 10.03 -11.21 8.45
N PRO A 136 9.45 -12.08 7.58
CA PRO A 136 8.11 -12.64 7.78
C PRO A 136 8.12 -13.70 8.89
N SER A 137 7.01 -13.80 9.63
CA SER A 137 6.82 -14.76 10.72
C SER A 137 5.75 -15.82 10.38
N THR A 138 4.61 -15.39 9.85
CA THR A 138 3.47 -16.29 9.55
C THR A 138 3.59 -16.92 8.16
N LYS A 139 2.78 -17.94 7.89
CA LYS A 139 2.68 -18.57 6.57
C LYS A 139 2.20 -17.57 5.50
N GLU A 140 1.22 -16.73 5.83
CA GLU A 140 0.72 -15.67 4.93
C GLU A 140 1.82 -14.65 4.63
N GLU A 141 2.47 -14.12 5.67
CA GLU A 141 3.57 -13.15 5.50
C GLU A 141 4.69 -13.72 4.64
N LYS A 142 5.11 -14.98 4.85
CA LYS A 142 6.14 -15.64 4.04
C LYS A 142 5.75 -15.68 2.56
N PHE A 143 4.54 -16.15 2.26
CA PHE A 143 4.03 -16.22 0.89
C PHE A 143 4.01 -14.85 0.21
N VAL A 144 3.54 -13.81 0.90
CA VAL A 144 3.46 -12.45 0.35
C VAL A 144 4.85 -11.84 0.17
N CYS A 145 5.75 -12.01 1.14
CA CYS A 145 7.12 -11.49 1.08
C CYS A 145 7.97 -12.16 -0.01
N GLU A 146 7.81 -13.47 -0.25
CA GLU A 146 8.50 -14.20 -1.33
C GLU A 146 8.28 -13.57 -2.70
N GLY A 147 7.12 -12.97 -2.96
CA GLY A 147 6.80 -12.27 -4.20
C GLY A 147 7.46 -10.89 -4.37
N TYR A 148 8.10 -10.34 -3.33
CA TYR A 148 8.61 -8.97 -3.34
C TYR A 148 9.59 -8.66 -4.48
N GLU A 149 10.61 -9.49 -4.68
CA GLU A 149 11.64 -9.22 -5.69
C GLU A 149 11.07 -9.25 -7.12
N ALA A 150 10.10 -10.13 -7.40
CA ALA A 150 9.42 -10.16 -8.70
C ALA A 150 8.60 -8.88 -8.93
N ARG A 151 7.81 -8.44 -7.94
CA ARG A 151 7.04 -7.18 -8.02
C ARG A 151 7.96 -5.97 -8.16
N LYS A 152 9.07 -5.94 -7.42
CA LYS A 152 10.08 -4.88 -7.53
C LYS A 152 10.72 -4.83 -8.92
N ALA A 153 11.08 -5.98 -9.49
CA ALA A 153 11.63 -6.06 -10.85
C ALA A 153 10.63 -5.52 -11.88
N GLN A 154 9.36 -5.84 -11.76
CA GLN A 154 8.30 -5.31 -12.61
C GLN A 154 8.17 -3.78 -12.50
N ARG A 155 8.17 -3.23 -11.28
CA ARG A 155 8.18 -1.76 -11.06
C ARG A 155 9.38 -1.09 -11.72
N MET A 156 10.56 -1.69 -11.57
CA MET A 156 11.79 -1.14 -12.15
C MET A 156 11.78 -1.19 -13.68
N SER A 157 11.27 -2.26 -14.29
CA SER A 157 11.14 -2.35 -15.76
C SER A 157 10.17 -1.31 -16.33
N SER A 158 9.10 -0.98 -15.60
CA SER A 158 8.13 0.03 -16.01
C SER A 158 8.63 1.47 -15.82
N ARG A 159 9.68 1.68 -15.03
CA ARG A 159 10.15 3.03 -14.69
C ARG A 159 10.67 3.81 -15.88
N SER A 160 11.46 3.19 -16.75
CA SER A 160 11.99 3.84 -17.97
C SER A 160 10.88 4.25 -18.92
N PHE A 161 9.86 3.41 -19.06
CA PHE A 161 8.65 3.74 -19.83
C PHE A 161 7.92 4.94 -19.23
N HIS A 162 7.71 4.95 -17.90
CA HIS A 162 7.05 6.06 -17.22
C HIS A 162 7.84 7.37 -17.33
N GLU A 163 9.18 7.32 -17.31
CA GLU A 163 10.03 8.50 -17.50
C GLU A 163 9.89 9.06 -18.92
N GLN A 164 9.90 8.21 -19.96
CA GLN A 164 9.63 8.63 -21.35
C GLN A 164 8.21 9.16 -21.52
N PHE A 165 7.24 8.46 -20.96
CA PHE A 165 5.84 8.87 -21.00
C PHE A 165 5.65 10.26 -20.39
N ALA A 166 6.19 10.49 -19.19
CA ALA A 166 6.11 11.79 -18.51
C ALA A 166 6.75 12.94 -19.31
N GLN A 167 7.83 12.67 -20.07
CA GLN A 167 8.47 13.66 -20.93
C GLN A 167 7.66 13.96 -22.19
N THR A 168 6.79 13.04 -22.61
CA THR A 168 5.99 13.17 -23.83
C THR A 168 4.66 13.86 -23.58
N ILE A 169 4.13 13.76 -22.35
CA ILE A 169 2.85 14.39 -21.98
C ILE A 169 3.03 15.90 -21.93
N THR A 170 2.16 16.61 -22.66
CA THR A 170 2.14 18.08 -22.63
C THR A 170 1.54 18.60 -21.32
N ASP A 171 2.14 19.64 -20.78
CA ASP A 171 1.63 20.42 -19.65
C ASP A 171 0.79 21.63 -20.08
N GLN A 172 0.58 21.80 -21.40
CA GLN A 172 -0.23 22.88 -21.94
C GLN A 172 -1.71 22.68 -21.58
N LEU A 173 -2.42 23.79 -21.38
CA LEU A 173 -3.87 23.76 -21.14
C LEU A 173 -4.59 23.17 -22.35
N PRO A 174 -5.60 22.29 -22.18
CA PRO A 174 -6.30 21.63 -23.28
C PRO A 174 -6.99 22.58 -24.27
N TRP A 175 -7.21 23.83 -23.86
CA TRP A 175 -7.87 24.89 -24.60
C TRP A 175 -6.91 26.00 -25.07
N SER A 176 -5.60 25.87 -24.86
CA SER A 176 -4.60 26.78 -25.43
C SER A 176 -4.15 26.25 -26.77
N ASN A 177 -4.50 26.98 -27.86
CA ASN A 177 -3.98 26.74 -29.20
C ASN A 177 -2.61 27.37 -29.37
#